data_1f5ce0e722e046ee96b12cd209709af7
#
_entry.id   1f5ce0e722e046ee96b12cd209709af7
#
_cell.length_a   1.000
_cell.length_b   1.000
_cell.length_c   1.000
_cell.angle_alpha   90.00
_cell.angle_beta   90.00
_cell.angle_gamma   90.00
#
_symmetry.space_group_name_H-M   'P 1'
#
loop_
_entity.id
_entity.type
_entity.pdbx_description
1 polymer ?
#
loop_
_entity_poly.entity_id
_entity_poly.type
_entity_poly.pdbx_seq_one_letter_code
_entity_poly.pdbx_strand_id
1 'polypeptide(L)'
;DINLVELTVVDLGNGAYVLVDGEGDTRQENEDGIAAPTSGGFIVTPAGIVVVETYLNYHTACQARNLIVQTAPPNVPIKFVVCTSAHLDHCSGNSVFVAEGVKFVQHQETFHLLSDADYLAGDKTFMMNAFGYNAGIQETTPITADMVMLLAADSDLELTLGHDTVVAKYFGRGQTHGDLFVWHERSQTLFTGNPIIADGPSMPWLLDGGVAGAKQAMVNLKAFVQAQATPPTIVPGHGVISTAGASIATGYINYLSELQDLAAEAIVANMSFTQA
;
A
#
# COMPACT_ATOMS: atom_id res chain seq x y z
N ASP A 1 19.37 6.03 -5.07
CA ASP A 1 19.11 7.23 -4.25
C ASP A 1 17.63 7.61 -4.39
N ILE A 2 16.88 7.55 -3.30
CA ILE A 2 15.42 7.85 -3.27
C ILE A 2 15.10 9.27 -3.76
N ASN A 3 16.06 10.18 -3.78
CA ASN A 3 15.92 11.50 -4.41
C ASN A 3 15.80 11.46 -5.94
N LEU A 4 16.12 10.32 -6.55
CA LEU A 4 16.00 10.12 -7.99
C LEU A 4 14.62 9.61 -8.39
N VAL A 5 13.72 9.35 -7.43
CA VAL A 5 12.32 8.99 -7.72
C VAL A 5 11.63 10.19 -8.36
N GLU A 6 11.16 10.01 -9.58
CA GLU A 6 10.38 10.98 -10.31
C GLU A 6 9.00 10.38 -10.61
N LEU A 7 8.03 10.77 -9.80
CA LEU A 7 6.67 10.27 -9.96
C LEU A 7 6.04 10.76 -11.26
N THR A 8 5.35 9.87 -11.94
CA THR A 8 4.51 10.14 -13.09
C THR A 8 3.07 9.71 -12.85
N VAL A 9 2.13 10.29 -13.59
CA VAL A 9 0.70 9.98 -13.50
C VAL A 9 0.31 9.04 -14.62
N VAL A 10 -0.32 7.92 -14.26
CA VAL A 10 -0.99 7.01 -15.20
C VAL A 10 -2.49 7.14 -15.01
N ASP A 11 -3.21 7.54 -16.06
CA ASP A 11 -4.68 7.63 -16.05
C ASP A 11 -5.30 6.26 -16.35
N LEU A 12 -6.03 5.72 -15.38
CA LEU A 12 -6.77 4.46 -15.53
C LEU A 12 -8.21 4.65 -16.02
N GLY A 13 -8.61 5.90 -16.22
CA GLY A 13 -9.99 6.25 -16.59
C GLY A 13 -10.95 6.33 -15.39
N ASN A 14 -12.13 6.87 -15.66
CA ASN A 14 -13.21 7.02 -14.67
C ASN A 14 -12.78 7.67 -13.34
N GLY A 15 -11.77 8.55 -13.38
CA GLY A 15 -11.30 9.31 -12.24
C GLY A 15 -10.25 8.59 -11.37
N ALA A 16 -9.80 7.41 -11.72
CA ALA A 16 -8.70 6.73 -11.05
C ALA A 16 -7.36 7.00 -11.72
N TYR A 17 -6.36 7.35 -10.93
CA TYR A 17 -5.00 7.65 -11.36
C TYR A 17 -3.99 6.94 -10.48
N VAL A 18 -2.92 6.45 -11.08
CA VAL A 18 -1.79 5.85 -10.38
C VAL A 18 -0.59 6.78 -10.44
N LEU A 19 0.11 6.88 -9.35
CA LEU A 19 1.39 7.57 -9.25
C LEU A 19 2.48 6.52 -9.09
N VAL A 20 3.32 6.40 -10.08
CA VAL A 20 4.43 5.45 -10.13
C VAL A 20 5.72 6.19 -10.45
N ASP A 21 6.85 5.58 -10.11
CA ASP A 21 8.13 6.08 -10.62
C ASP A 21 8.15 5.99 -12.13
N GLY A 22 8.47 7.09 -12.81
CA GLY A 22 8.50 7.18 -14.27
C GLY A 22 9.53 6.27 -14.92
N GLU A 23 10.53 5.82 -14.18
CA GLU A 23 11.52 4.83 -14.61
C GLU A 23 11.21 3.40 -14.13
N GLY A 24 10.06 3.20 -13.46
CA GLY A 24 9.67 2.04 -12.66
C GLY A 24 10.14 0.68 -13.13
N ASP A 25 9.73 0.24 -14.34
CA ASP A 25 10.07 -1.08 -14.87
C ASP A 25 11.49 -1.19 -15.43
N THR A 26 12.16 -0.08 -15.65
CA THR A 26 13.51 -0.07 -16.24
C THR A 26 14.61 -0.01 -15.20
N ARG A 27 14.27 0.31 -13.93
CA ARG A 27 15.22 0.20 -12.84
C ARG A 27 15.49 -1.27 -12.57
N GLN A 28 16.70 -1.69 -12.81
CA GLN A 28 17.16 -2.99 -12.34
C GLN A 28 17.14 -2.97 -10.82
N GLU A 29 16.04 -3.44 -10.24
CA GLU A 29 15.78 -3.48 -8.81
C GLU A 29 16.90 -4.12 -7.99
N ASN A 30 17.81 -4.83 -8.63
CA ASN A 30 18.79 -5.69 -7.98
C ASN A 30 20.25 -5.24 -8.10
N GLU A 31 20.62 -4.36 -9.03
CA GLU A 31 22.02 -3.99 -9.18
C GLU A 31 22.46 -2.83 -8.28
N ASP A 32 21.53 -1.94 -7.91
CA ASP A 32 21.83 -0.76 -7.09
C ASP A 32 21.26 -0.84 -5.67
N GLY A 33 20.58 -1.92 -5.29
CA GLY A 33 19.97 -2.10 -3.96
C GLY A 33 18.82 -1.13 -3.67
N ILE A 34 18.21 -0.57 -4.70
CA ILE A 34 17.05 0.32 -4.56
C ILE A 34 15.80 -0.55 -4.70
N ALA A 35 15.03 -0.66 -3.63
CA ALA A 35 13.70 -1.24 -3.69
C ALA A 35 12.81 -0.38 -4.60
N ALA A 36 11.93 -1.01 -5.37
CA ALA A 36 10.97 -0.29 -6.18
C ALA A 36 10.17 0.70 -5.32
N PRO A 37 10.00 1.96 -5.73
CA PRO A 37 9.22 2.91 -4.97
C PRO A 37 7.78 2.44 -4.80
N THR A 38 7.15 2.82 -3.71
CA THR A 38 5.75 2.53 -3.46
C THR A 38 4.87 3.05 -4.59
N SER A 39 4.02 2.18 -5.12
CA SER A 39 2.96 2.55 -6.05
C SER A 39 1.76 3.03 -5.25
N GLY A 40 1.34 4.25 -5.51
CA GLY A 40 0.15 4.84 -4.90
C GLY A 40 -0.74 5.47 -5.97
N GLY A 41 -1.61 6.36 -5.56
CA GLY A 41 -2.44 7.06 -6.52
C GLY A 41 -3.52 7.91 -5.92
N PHE A 42 -4.52 8.24 -6.72
CA PHE A 42 -5.65 9.03 -6.26
C PHE A 42 -6.90 8.79 -7.10
N ILE A 43 -8.03 9.03 -6.48
CA ILE A 43 -9.35 8.91 -7.10
C ILE A 43 -10.02 10.27 -7.05
N VAL A 44 -10.33 10.83 -8.23
CA VAL A 44 -11.01 12.10 -8.38
C VAL A 44 -12.50 11.87 -8.53
N THR A 45 -13.26 12.45 -7.62
CA THR A 45 -14.73 12.50 -7.70
C THR A 45 -15.20 13.95 -7.78
N PRO A 46 -16.45 14.22 -8.19
CA PRO A 46 -16.97 15.60 -8.20
C PRO A 46 -16.98 16.28 -6.82
N ALA A 47 -16.95 15.51 -5.74
CA ALA A 47 -17.09 16.02 -4.38
C ALA A 47 -15.77 16.02 -3.57
N GLY A 48 -14.69 15.51 -4.13
CA GLY A 48 -13.38 15.49 -3.48
C GLY A 48 -12.47 14.40 -4.02
N ILE A 49 -11.25 14.36 -3.53
CA ILE A 49 -10.19 13.43 -3.92
C ILE A 49 -9.88 12.52 -2.74
N VAL A 50 -9.72 11.22 -3.03
CA VAL A 50 -9.14 10.23 -2.15
C VAL A 50 -7.73 9.95 -2.64
N VAL A 51 -6.73 10.16 -1.80
CA VAL A 51 -5.33 9.82 -2.06
C VAL A 51 -5.05 8.44 -1.46
N VAL A 52 -4.31 7.63 -2.16
CA VAL A 52 -3.84 6.31 -1.70
C VAL A 52 -2.33 6.39 -1.60
N GLU A 53 -1.80 6.20 -0.42
CA GLU A 53 -0.42 6.31 0.02
C GLU A 53 0.13 7.74 0.13
N THR A 54 1.09 7.90 1.02
CA THR A 54 1.85 9.15 1.19
C THR A 54 3.35 8.99 0.95
N TYR A 55 3.76 7.79 0.55
CA TYR A 55 5.15 7.46 0.17
C TYR A 55 6.16 7.52 1.33
N LEU A 56 7.41 7.18 0.99
CA LEU A 56 8.51 7.00 1.94
C LEU A 56 8.98 8.29 2.62
N ASN A 57 8.86 9.44 1.97
CA ASN A 57 9.43 10.68 2.51
C ASN A 57 8.66 11.93 2.09
N TYR A 58 9.00 13.04 2.73
CA TYR A 58 8.41 14.35 2.46
C TYR A 58 8.53 14.79 1.00
N HIS A 59 9.67 14.55 0.35
CA HIS A 59 9.90 15.01 -1.02
C HIS A 59 9.02 14.28 -2.03
N THR A 60 8.93 12.95 -1.93
CA THR A 60 8.06 12.15 -2.80
C THR A 60 6.59 12.46 -2.55
N ALA A 61 6.20 12.67 -1.29
CA ALA A 61 4.84 13.11 -0.95
C ALA A 61 4.50 14.49 -1.53
N CYS A 62 5.44 15.44 -1.53
CA CYS A 62 5.25 16.73 -2.20
C CYS A 62 5.10 16.60 -3.72
N GLN A 63 5.87 15.72 -4.37
CA GLN A 63 5.68 15.42 -5.79
C GLN A 63 4.28 14.87 -6.05
N ALA A 64 3.87 13.85 -5.28
CA ALA A 64 2.54 13.25 -5.38
C ALA A 64 1.44 14.31 -5.24
N ARG A 65 1.49 15.11 -4.18
CA ARG A 65 0.52 16.19 -3.95
C ARG A 65 0.48 17.18 -5.11
N ASN A 66 1.60 17.60 -5.65
CA ASN A 66 1.66 18.53 -6.78
C ASN A 66 1.06 17.92 -8.05
N LEU A 67 1.35 16.66 -8.35
CA LEU A 67 0.78 15.94 -9.49
C LEU A 67 -0.75 15.80 -9.35
N ILE A 68 -1.24 15.50 -8.15
CA ILE A 68 -2.68 15.44 -7.86
C ILE A 68 -3.35 16.77 -8.19
N VAL A 69 -2.79 17.88 -7.69
CA VAL A 69 -3.36 19.23 -7.91
C VAL A 69 -3.30 19.65 -9.38
N GLN A 70 -2.26 19.24 -10.12
CA GLN A 70 -2.13 19.53 -11.55
C GLN A 70 -3.09 18.70 -12.42
N THR A 71 -3.41 17.47 -11.99
CA THR A 71 -4.23 16.53 -12.76
C THR A 71 -5.72 16.71 -12.46
N ALA A 72 -6.07 16.96 -11.21
CA ALA A 72 -7.45 17.10 -10.78
C ALA A 72 -8.09 18.41 -11.30
N PRO A 73 -9.42 18.42 -11.52
CA PRO A 73 -10.11 19.65 -11.86
C PRO A 73 -9.89 20.73 -10.79
N PRO A 74 -9.82 22.02 -11.20
CA PRO A 74 -9.65 23.12 -10.25
C PRO A 74 -10.71 23.11 -9.14
N ASN A 75 -10.29 23.42 -7.92
CA ASN A 75 -11.15 23.53 -6.73
C ASN A 75 -11.77 22.22 -6.22
N VAL A 76 -11.37 21.04 -6.70
CA VAL A 76 -11.72 19.77 -6.08
C VAL A 76 -10.74 19.49 -4.94
N PRO A 77 -11.19 19.51 -3.66
CA PRO A 77 -10.28 19.37 -2.53
C PRO A 77 -9.86 17.91 -2.31
N ILE A 78 -8.64 17.70 -1.81
CA ILE A 78 -8.27 16.43 -1.20
C ILE A 78 -9.04 16.29 0.11
N LYS A 79 -9.79 15.20 0.29
CA LYS A 79 -10.60 14.96 1.48
C LYS A 79 -10.10 13.84 2.34
N PHE A 80 -9.60 12.78 1.70
CA PHE A 80 -9.15 11.59 2.39
C PHE A 80 -7.78 11.17 1.90
N VAL A 81 -6.99 10.63 2.80
CA VAL A 81 -5.74 9.93 2.53
C VAL A 81 -5.83 8.54 3.16
N VAL A 82 -5.70 7.50 2.37
CA VAL A 82 -5.68 6.12 2.85
C VAL A 82 -4.24 5.65 2.93
N CYS A 83 -3.79 5.32 4.13
CA CYS A 83 -2.54 4.60 4.36
C CYS A 83 -2.87 3.10 4.36
N THR A 84 -2.34 2.37 3.40
CA THR A 84 -2.68 0.95 3.28
C THR A 84 -1.90 0.05 4.22
N SER A 85 -0.72 0.47 4.69
CA SER A 85 0.15 -0.33 5.53
C SER A 85 0.77 0.48 6.68
N ALA A 86 1.28 -0.21 7.70
CA ALA A 86 2.08 0.39 8.74
C ALA A 86 3.54 0.63 8.32
N HIS A 87 4.00 0.03 7.24
CA HIS A 87 5.35 0.26 6.71
C HIS A 87 5.51 1.70 6.26
N LEU A 88 6.63 2.32 6.65
CA LEU A 88 6.84 3.76 6.49
C LEU A 88 6.96 4.22 5.04
N ASP A 89 7.32 3.35 4.11
CA ASP A 89 7.34 3.66 2.68
C ASP A 89 5.94 3.95 2.11
N HIS A 90 4.87 3.60 2.84
CA HIS A 90 3.48 3.93 2.52
C HIS A 90 2.96 5.18 3.22
N CYS A 91 3.48 5.51 4.42
CA CYS A 91 2.85 6.51 5.30
C CYS A 91 3.78 7.63 5.80
N SER A 92 5.06 7.68 5.40
CA SER A 92 6.00 8.68 5.93
C SER A 92 5.72 10.11 5.50
N GLY A 93 5.11 10.31 4.34
CA GLY A 93 4.80 11.63 3.80
C GLY A 93 3.52 12.28 4.35
N ASN A 94 2.93 11.75 5.41
CA ASN A 94 1.67 12.22 5.99
C ASN A 94 1.67 13.73 6.31
N SER A 95 2.80 14.30 6.74
CA SER A 95 2.92 15.71 7.08
C SER A 95 2.52 16.67 5.95
N VAL A 96 2.73 16.26 4.69
CA VAL A 96 2.34 17.04 3.51
C VAL A 96 0.83 17.22 3.43
N PHE A 97 0.07 16.18 3.81
CA PHE A 97 -1.38 16.18 3.71
C PHE A 97 -2.08 16.65 4.99
N VAL A 98 -1.41 16.58 6.15
CA VAL A 98 -1.93 17.17 7.41
C VAL A 98 -2.22 18.64 7.24
N ALA A 99 -1.38 19.37 6.52
CA ALA A 99 -1.54 20.79 6.25
C ALA A 99 -2.80 21.13 5.41
N GLU A 100 -3.32 20.16 4.66
CA GLU A 100 -4.55 20.31 3.85
C GLU A 100 -5.84 20.10 4.65
N GLY A 101 -5.76 19.71 5.92
CA GLY A 101 -6.93 19.44 6.77
C GLY A 101 -7.71 18.19 6.37
N VAL A 102 -7.05 17.24 5.72
CA VAL A 102 -7.64 15.98 5.28
C VAL A 102 -7.97 15.06 6.44
N LYS A 103 -8.82 14.05 6.20
CA LYS A 103 -8.98 12.90 7.10
C LYS A 103 -8.14 11.73 6.59
N PHE A 104 -7.35 11.16 7.49
CA PHE A 104 -6.64 9.92 7.21
C PHE A 104 -7.55 8.71 7.44
N VAL A 105 -7.36 7.66 6.67
CA VAL A 105 -8.06 6.39 6.82
C VAL A 105 -7.00 5.31 7.03
N GLN A 106 -7.10 4.61 8.13
CA GLN A 106 -6.18 3.53 8.51
C GLN A 106 -6.94 2.40 9.20
N HIS A 107 -6.42 1.20 9.12
CA HIS A 107 -6.85 0.15 10.03
C HIS A 107 -6.38 0.47 11.46
N GLN A 108 -7.15 0.04 12.45
CA GLN A 108 -6.80 0.29 13.86
C GLN A 108 -5.41 -0.25 14.24
N GLU A 109 -5.03 -1.41 13.72
CA GLU A 109 -3.70 -2.00 13.96
C GLU A 109 -2.57 -1.17 13.32
N THR A 110 -2.80 -0.65 12.10
CA THR A 110 -1.87 0.28 11.44
C THR A 110 -1.68 1.54 12.29
N PHE A 111 -2.78 2.09 12.81
CA PHE A 111 -2.71 3.27 13.68
C PHE A 111 -1.97 2.99 14.99
N HIS A 112 -2.19 1.82 15.60
CA HIS A 112 -1.49 1.42 16.83
C HIS A 112 0.02 1.32 16.59
N LEU A 113 0.45 0.63 15.51
CA LEU A 113 1.86 0.51 15.17
C LEU A 113 2.51 1.86 14.89
N LEU A 114 1.88 2.71 14.08
CA LEU A 114 2.39 4.04 13.76
C LEU A 114 2.34 5.04 14.93
N SER A 115 1.64 4.69 16.01
CA SER A 115 1.63 5.44 17.28
C SER A 115 2.65 4.91 18.30
N ASP A 116 3.24 3.75 18.05
CA ASP A 116 4.27 3.16 18.91
C ASP A 116 5.65 3.74 18.57
N ALA A 117 6.28 4.38 19.55
CA ALA A 117 7.56 5.06 19.34
C ALA A 117 8.71 4.08 19.04
N ASP A 118 8.68 2.88 19.62
CA ASP A 118 9.72 1.87 19.42
C ASP A 118 9.57 1.24 18.03
N TYR A 119 8.35 0.94 17.60
CA TYR A 119 8.06 0.49 16.24
C TYR A 119 8.53 1.52 15.21
N LEU A 120 8.14 2.79 15.37
CA LEU A 120 8.55 3.87 14.45
C LEU A 120 10.07 4.03 14.38
N ALA A 121 10.77 3.96 15.51
CA ALA A 121 12.23 4.08 15.53
C ALA A 121 12.90 2.90 14.83
N GLY A 122 12.39 1.68 15.05
CA GLY A 122 12.85 0.46 14.40
C GLY A 122 12.64 0.49 12.89
N ASP A 123 11.44 0.81 12.45
CA ASP A 123 11.08 0.85 11.04
C ASP A 123 11.81 1.98 10.30
N LYS A 124 11.94 3.18 10.89
CA LYS A 124 12.79 4.25 10.35
C LYS A 124 14.23 3.78 10.15
N THR A 125 14.81 3.09 11.13
CA THR A 125 16.17 2.56 11.04
C THR A 125 16.28 1.54 9.92
N PHE A 126 15.31 0.64 9.80
CA PHE A 126 15.25 -0.33 8.72
C PHE A 126 15.18 0.35 7.36
N MET A 127 14.25 1.28 7.16
CA MET A 127 14.06 1.99 5.89
C MET A 127 15.30 2.78 5.49
N MET A 128 15.95 3.46 6.45
CA MET A 128 17.21 4.20 6.20
C MET A 128 18.32 3.26 5.73
N ASN A 129 18.42 2.07 6.31
CA ASN A 129 19.43 1.08 5.93
C ASN A 129 19.11 0.41 4.60
N ALA A 130 17.85 0.07 4.36
CA ALA A 130 17.39 -0.63 3.15
C ALA A 130 17.52 0.26 1.91
N PHE A 131 17.18 1.54 2.03
CA PHE A 131 17.20 2.48 0.90
C PHE A 131 18.49 3.32 0.83
N GLY A 132 19.42 3.14 1.76
CA GLY A 132 20.69 3.85 1.80
C GLY A 132 20.57 5.38 1.93
N TYR A 133 19.42 5.87 2.40
CA TYR A 133 19.07 7.27 2.38
C TYR A 133 18.07 7.63 3.49
N ASN A 134 18.25 8.77 4.11
CA ASN A 134 17.48 9.16 5.30
C ASN A 134 16.76 10.51 5.19
N ALA A 135 16.93 11.27 4.11
CA ALA A 135 16.31 12.59 4.02
C ALA A 135 14.78 12.47 3.90
N GLY A 136 14.09 13.18 4.76
CA GLY A 136 12.65 13.25 4.80
C GLY A 136 11.94 12.10 5.52
N ILE A 137 12.59 10.96 5.77
CA ILE A 137 12.01 9.89 6.61
C ILE A 137 11.95 10.35 8.07
N GLN A 138 12.93 11.10 8.51
CA GLN A 138 12.99 11.64 9.88
C GLN A 138 11.87 12.64 10.17
N GLU A 139 11.32 13.27 9.14
CA GLU A 139 10.25 14.28 9.23
C GLU A 139 8.85 13.66 9.32
N THR A 140 8.75 12.33 9.40
CA THR A 140 7.46 11.65 9.57
C THR A 140 6.75 12.17 10.81
N THR A 141 5.60 12.79 10.59
CA THR A 141 4.76 13.31 11.65
C THR A 141 3.69 12.28 12.01
N PRO A 142 3.59 11.85 13.26
CA PRO A 142 2.51 11.00 13.70
C PRO A 142 1.16 11.66 13.43
N ILE A 143 0.20 10.86 12.97
CA ILE A 143 -1.18 11.28 12.80
C ILE A 143 -1.86 11.15 14.17
N THR A 144 -2.57 12.18 14.59
CA THR A 144 -3.31 12.15 15.86
C THR A 144 -4.69 11.51 15.67
N ALA A 145 -5.24 10.94 16.75
CA ALA A 145 -6.50 10.20 16.69
C ALA A 145 -7.70 11.01 16.17
N ASP A 146 -7.69 12.34 16.34
CA ASP A 146 -8.74 13.23 15.83
C ASP A 146 -8.66 13.45 14.30
N MET A 147 -7.52 13.12 13.69
CA MET A 147 -7.31 13.19 12.23
C MET A 147 -7.68 11.90 11.52
N VAL A 148 -7.85 10.78 12.22
CA VAL A 148 -7.96 9.44 11.64
C VAL A 148 -9.40 8.93 11.71
N MET A 149 -9.84 8.33 10.61
CA MET A 149 -10.99 7.42 10.57
C MET A 149 -10.44 5.99 10.66
N LEU A 150 -10.70 5.32 11.76
CA LEU A 150 -10.18 3.98 12.01
C LEU A 150 -11.16 2.94 11.47
N LEU A 151 -10.63 2.04 10.66
CA LEU A 151 -11.33 0.82 10.28
C LEU A 151 -11.12 -0.22 11.38
N ALA A 152 -12.23 -0.69 11.96
CA ALA A 152 -12.18 -1.79 12.92
C ALA A 152 -11.92 -3.11 12.20
N ALA A 153 -11.41 -4.09 12.94
CA ALA A 153 -11.19 -5.44 12.43
C ALA A 153 -12.43 -5.99 11.72
N ASP A 154 -12.21 -6.65 10.59
CA ASP A 154 -13.23 -7.36 9.80
C ASP A 154 -14.36 -6.45 9.21
N SER A 155 -14.11 -5.18 9.02
CA SER A 155 -15.06 -4.26 8.41
C SER A 155 -14.49 -3.54 7.19
N ASP A 156 -15.38 -3.11 6.29
CA ASP A 156 -15.07 -2.16 5.22
C ASP A 156 -15.47 -0.74 5.64
N LEU A 157 -14.81 0.27 5.09
CA LEU A 157 -15.16 1.67 5.29
C LEU A 157 -15.48 2.33 3.94
N GLU A 158 -16.73 2.76 3.77
CA GLU A 158 -17.16 3.48 2.58
C GLU A 158 -16.90 4.98 2.71
N LEU A 159 -16.17 5.53 1.77
CA LEU A 159 -15.91 6.95 1.61
C LEU A 159 -16.81 7.48 0.50
N THR A 160 -18.00 7.94 0.87
CA THR A 160 -18.98 8.49 -0.09
C THR A 160 -18.64 9.93 -0.44
N LEU A 161 -18.43 10.21 -1.72
CA LEU A 161 -18.07 11.50 -2.29
C LEU A 161 -19.04 11.90 -3.41
N GLY A 162 -20.17 12.45 -3.01
CA GLY A 162 -21.27 12.73 -3.94
C GLY A 162 -22.00 11.47 -4.37
N HIS A 163 -21.94 11.14 -5.66
CA HIS A 163 -22.50 9.92 -6.23
C HIS A 163 -21.45 8.82 -6.42
N ASP A 164 -20.28 9.01 -5.90
CA ASP A 164 -19.17 8.08 -6.03
C ASP A 164 -18.75 7.54 -4.66
N THR A 165 -18.27 6.32 -4.62
CA THR A 165 -17.86 5.67 -3.39
C THR A 165 -16.52 4.99 -3.60
N VAL A 166 -15.58 5.29 -2.72
CA VAL A 166 -14.31 4.59 -2.58
C VAL A 166 -14.37 3.77 -1.30
N VAL A 167 -13.98 2.51 -1.37
CA VAL A 167 -14.09 1.60 -0.23
C VAL A 167 -12.70 1.19 0.25
N ALA A 168 -12.37 1.53 1.48
CA ALA A 168 -11.23 0.91 2.17
C ALA A 168 -11.68 -0.47 2.68
N LYS A 169 -11.02 -1.52 2.22
CA LYS A 169 -11.37 -2.92 2.48
C LYS A 169 -10.30 -3.60 3.32
N TYR A 170 -10.71 -4.50 4.17
CA TYR A 170 -9.83 -5.35 4.93
C TYR A 170 -10.08 -6.82 4.56
N PHE A 171 -9.12 -7.45 3.92
CA PHE A 171 -9.21 -8.88 3.57
C PHE A 171 -8.54 -9.81 4.58
N GLY A 172 -8.03 -9.26 5.66
CA GLY A 172 -7.26 -9.97 6.67
C GLY A 172 -5.83 -9.43 6.77
N ARG A 173 -5.04 -10.03 7.65
CA ARG A 173 -3.63 -9.67 7.82
C ARG A 173 -2.87 -9.89 6.52
N GLY A 174 -2.16 -8.89 6.09
CA GLY A 174 -1.26 -8.96 4.93
C GLY A 174 0.18 -9.12 5.37
N GLN A 175 1.04 -8.15 5.00
CA GLN A 175 2.41 -8.06 5.53
C GLN A 175 2.42 -7.49 6.95
N THR A 176 1.44 -6.65 7.29
CA THR A 176 1.17 -6.19 8.65
C THR A 176 -0.21 -6.66 9.12
N HIS A 177 -0.54 -6.37 10.39
CA HIS A 177 -1.84 -6.75 10.94
C HIS A 177 -3.00 -5.92 10.39
N GLY A 178 -2.73 -4.74 9.82
CA GLY A 178 -3.73 -3.76 9.43
C GLY A 178 -3.66 -3.31 7.98
N ASP A 179 -3.19 -4.16 7.07
CA ASP A 179 -3.09 -3.78 5.66
C ASP A 179 -4.47 -3.61 5.03
N LEU A 180 -4.66 -2.48 4.35
CA LEU A 180 -5.89 -2.11 3.66
C LEU A 180 -5.74 -2.22 2.15
N PHE A 181 -6.88 -2.43 1.51
CA PHE A 181 -7.05 -2.37 0.07
C PHE A 181 -8.02 -1.23 -0.26
N VAL A 182 -7.80 -0.52 -1.35
CA VAL A 182 -8.69 0.59 -1.75
C VAL A 182 -9.37 0.25 -3.05
N TRP A 183 -10.68 0.08 -2.99
CA TRP A 183 -11.52 -0.28 -4.13
C TRP A 183 -12.31 0.91 -4.65
N HIS A 184 -12.28 1.12 -5.96
CA HIS A 184 -13.13 2.07 -6.66
C HIS A 184 -13.90 1.37 -7.77
N GLU A 185 -15.21 1.16 -7.54
CA GLU A 185 -16.06 0.37 -8.42
C GLU A 185 -16.19 0.98 -9.82
N ARG A 186 -16.39 2.30 -9.92
CA ARG A 186 -16.59 2.97 -11.20
C ARG A 186 -15.42 2.82 -12.17
N SER A 187 -14.18 2.82 -11.67
CA SER A 187 -12.99 2.58 -12.50
C SER A 187 -12.55 1.12 -12.53
N GLN A 188 -13.19 0.25 -11.74
CA GLN A 188 -12.75 -1.13 -11.54
C GLN A 188 -11.27 -1.21 -11.13
N THR A 189 -10.83 -0.31 -10.24
CA THR A 189 -9.45 -0.23 -9.77
C THR A 189 -9.36 -0.68 -8.32
N LEU A 190 -8.39 -1.53 -8.03
CA LEU A 190 -8.04 -1.99 -6.69
C LEU A 190 -6.57 -1.69 -6.39
N PHE A 191 -6.31 -0.76 -5.50
CA PHE A 191 -5.00 -0.57 -4.90
C PHE A 191 -4.84 -1.59 -3.77
N THR A 192 -3.78 -2.37 -3.82
CA THR A 192 -3.62 -3.50 -2.91
C THR A 192 -2.66 -3.22 -1.75
N GLY A 193 -1.85 -2.17 -1.87
CA GLY A 193 -0.75 -2.00 -0.91
C GLY A 193 0.18 -3.22 -0.88
N ASN A 194 0.89 -3.36 0.21
CA ASN A 194 1.91 -4.40 0.42
C ASN A 194 1.46 -5.86 0.36
N PRO A 195 0.21 -6.25 0.63
CA PRO A 195 -0.21 -7.63 0.41
C PRO A 195 0.09 -8.18 -0.98
N ILE A 196 0.10 -7.31 -2.01
CA ILE A 196 0.67 -7.63 -3.33
C ILE A 196 1.81 -6.65 -3.59
N ILE A 197 3.04 -7.09 -3.43
CA ILE A 197 4.22 -6.26 -3.70
C ILE A 197 4.40 -6.02 -5.19
N ALA A 198 4.20 -7.06 -6.02
CA ALA A 198 4.39 -7.02 -7.45
C ALA A 198 3.38 -7.92 -8.16
N ASP A 199 3.37 -7.91 -9.49
CA ASP A 199 2.48 -8.72 -10.33
C ASP A 199 2.81 -10.23 -10.32
N GLY A 200 3.91 -10.63 -9.68
CA GLY A 200 4.31 -12.03 -9.41
C GLY A 200 4.59 -12.24 -7.92
N PRO A 201 4.61 -13.50 -7.45
CA PRO A 201 4.98 -13.80 -6.09
C PRO A 201 6.40 -13.30 -5.83
N SER A 202 6.49 -12.30 -4.99
CA SER A 202 7.75 -11.76 -4.49
C SER A 202 7.87 -12.14 -3.02
N MET A 203 9.08 -12.14 -2.47
CA MET A 203 9.29 -12.44 -1.06
C MET A 203 8.59 -11.40 -0.20
N PRO A 204 7.45 -11.72 0.43
CA PRO A 204 6.72 -10.74 1.22
C PRO A 204 7.42 -10.52 2.55
N TRP A 205 7.32 -9.32 3.06
CA TRP A 205 7.71 -9.01 4.43
C TRP A 205 6.66 -9.59 5.39
N LEU A 206 6.92 -10.75 5.97
CA LEU A 206 5.92 -11.49 6.75
C LEU A 206 6.12 -11.38 8.28
N LEU A 207 7.08 -10.58 8.74
CA LEU A 207 7.42 -10.51 10.16
C LEU A 207 6.25 -10.04 11.02
N ASP A 208 5.45 -9.11 10.54
CA ASP A 208 4.34 -8.53 11.29
C ASP A 208 3.00 -9.21 11.02
N GLY A 209 2.74 -9.67 9.78
CA GLY A 209 1.46 -10.27 9.38
C GLY A 209 1.37 -11.77 9.54
N GLY A 210 2.47 -12.46 9.31
CA GLY A 210 2.58 -13.92 9.35
C GLY A 210 2.01 -14.63 8.13
N VAL A 211 2.61 -15.78 7.77
CA VAL A 211 2.31 -16.52 6.54
C VAL A 211 0.84 -16.94 6.44
N ALA A 212 0.25 -17.43 7.53
CA ALA A 212 -1.14 -17.91 7.52
C ALA A 212 -2.14 -16.75 7.28
N GLY A 213 -1.91 -15.61 7.90
CA GLY A 213 -2.72 -14.40 7.72
C GLY A 213 -2.64 -13.89 6.29
N ALA A 214 -1.43 -13.72 5.77
CA ALA A 214 -1.18 -13.25 4.40
C ALA A 214 -1.84 -14.19 3.36
N LYS A 215 -1.72 -15.52 3.55
CA LYS A 215 -2.39 -16.51 2.69
C LYS A 215 -3.91 -16.35 2.72
N GLN A 216 -4.52 -16.18 3.90
CA GLN A 216 -5.97 -16.01 4.01
C GLN A 216 -6.43 -14.70 3.37
N ALA A 217 -5.68 -13.60 3.52
CA ALA A 217 -5.96 -12.35 2.83
C ALA A 217 -5.98 -12.52 1.31
N MET A 218 -5.03 -13.29 0.75
CA MET A 218 -4.99 -13.59 -0.68
C MET A 218 -6.17 -14.46 -1.14
N VAL A 219 -6.64 -15.39 -0.31
CA VAL A 219 -7.86 -16.17 -0.59
C VAL A 219 -9.09 -15.26 -0.67
N ASN A 220 -9.24 -14.35 0.30
CA ASN A 220 -10.35 -13.40 0.33
C ASN A 220 -10.29 -12.40 -0.84
N LEU A 221 -9.11 -11.89 -1.14
CA LEU A 221 -8.86 -11.03 -2.31
C LEU A 221 -9.23 -11.74 -3.63
N LYS A 222 -8.77 -12.99 -3.81
CA LYS A 222 -9.10 -13.78 -4.99
C LYS A 222 -10.61 -13.94 -5.18
N ALA A 223 -11.32 -14.27 -4.10
CA ALA A 223 -12.77 -14.39 -4.12
C ALA A 223 -13.45 -13.06 -4.51
N PHE A 224 -12.98 -11.94 -3.95
CA PHE A 224 -13.45 -10.61 -4.28
C PHE A 224 -13.25 -10.28 -5.77
N VAL A 225 -12.04 -10.47 -6.29
CA VAL A 225 -11.70 -10.18 -7.69
C VAL A 225 -12.54 -11.04 -8.66
N GLN A 226 -12.73 -12.32 -8.33
CA GLN A 226 -13.54 -13.23 -9.16
C GLN A 226 -15.03 -12.92 -9.14
N ALA A 227 -15.52 -12.23 -8.12
CA ALA A 227 -16.92 -11.81 -8.04
C ALA A 227 -17.22 -10.54 -8.87
N GLN A 228 -16.20 -9.83 -9.36
CA GLN A 228 -16.42 -8.65 -10.19
C GLN A 228 -16.86 -9.04 -11.61
N ALA A 229 -17.76 -8.24 -12.18
CA ALA A 229 -18.28 -8.48 -13.54
C ALA A 229 -17.19 -8.33 -14.62
N THR A 230 -16.21 -7.47 -14.37
CA THR A 230 -15.02 -7.29 -15.21
C THR A 230 -13.77 -7.41 -14.33
N PRO A 231 -12.68 -7.99 -14.86
CA PRO A 231 -11.43 -8.08 -14.11
C PRO A 231 -10.95 -6.69 -13.65
N PRO A 232 -10.75 -6.48 -12.34
CA PRO A 232 -10.21 -5.22 -11.85
C PRO A 232 -8.79 -4.95 -12.32
N THR A 233 -8.46 -3.68 -12.50
CA THR A 233 -7.07 -3.22 -12.56
C THR A 233 -6.49 -3.27 -11.15
N ILE A 234 -5.41 -4.02 -10.98
CA ILE A 234 -4.65 -4.14 -9.73
C ILE A 234 -3.49 -3.17 -9.75
N VAL A 235 -3.42 -2.33 -8.73
CA VAL A 235 -2.27 -1.48 -8.45
C VAL A 235 -1.56 -2.09 -7.24
N PRO A 236 -0.42 -2.77 -7.42
CA PRO A 236 0.31 -3.40 -6.33
C PRO A 236 0.99 -2.35 -5.44
N GLY A 237 1.47 -2.74 -4.28
CA GLY A 237 2.21 -1.85 -3.38
C GLY A 237 3.51 -1.34 -4.01
N HIS A 238 4.12 -2.15 -4.87
CA HIS A 238 5.28 -1.81 -5.69
C HIS A 238 5.13 -2.46 -7.07
N GLY A 239 5.82 -1.94 -8.08
CA GLY A 239 5.90 -2.58 -9.40
C GLY A 239 4.71 -2.32 -10.32
N VAL A 240 4.43 -3.27 -11.19
CA VAL A 240 3.63 -3.08 -12.42
C VAL A 240 2.12 -3.20 -12.18
N ILE A 241 1.36 -2.31 -12.79
CA ILE A 241 -0.11 -2.37 -12.83
C ILE A 241 -0.55 -3.58 -13.68
N SER A 242 -1.53 -4.34 -13.21
CA SER A 242 -1.97 -5.57 -13.86
C SER A 242 -3.49 -5.74 -13.85
N THR A 243 -4.02 -6.45 -14.83
CA THR A 243 -5.42 -6.91 -14.84
C THR A 243 -5.57 -8.39 -14.46
N ALA A 244 -4.47 -9.04 -14.07
CA ALA A 244 -4.42 -10.47 -13.77
C ALA A 244 -4.67 -10.80 -12.28
N GLY A 245 -5.43 -9.99 -11.55
CA GLY A 245 -5.56 -10.06 -10.08
C GLY A 245 -5.86 -11.44 -9.50
N ALA A 246 -6.75 -12.23 -10.12
CA ALA A 246 -7.04 -13.58 -9.65
C ALA A 246 -5.85 -14.55 -9.84
N SER A 247 -5.07 -14.37 -10.90
CA SER A 247 -3.84 -15.16 -11.16
C SER A 247 -2.74 -14.76 -10.19
N ILE A 248 -2.54 -13.47 -9.96
CA ILE A 248 -1.57 -12.93 -8.99
C ILE A 248 -1.89 -13.49 -7.60
N ALA A 249 -3.12 -13.34 -7.13
CA ALA A 249 -3.53 -13.87 -5.83
C ALA A 249 -3.32 -15.39 -5.73
N THR A 250 -3.54 -16.14 -6.82
CA THR A 250 -3.27 -17.58 -6.86
C THR A 250 -1.78 -17.86 -6.72
N GLY A 251 -0.92 -17.10 -7.41
CA GLY A 251 0.53 -17.21 -7.28
C GLY A 251 0.99 -17.02 -5.84
N TYR A 252 0.53 -15.95 -5.18
CA TYR A 252 0.83 -15.71 -3.76
C TYR A 252 0.30 -16.82 -2.83
N ILE A 253 -0.92 -17.31 -3.05
CA ILE A 253 -1.46 -18.43 -2.26
C ILE A 253 -0.58 -19.68 -2.39
N ASN A 254 -0.14 -20.02 -3.59
CA ASN A 254 0.73 -21.18 -3.83
C ASN A 254 2.09 -20.99 -3.15
N TYR A 255 2.72 -19.84 -3.34
CA TYR A 255 4.00 -19.49 -2.71
C TYR A 255 3.93 -19.58 -1.18
N LEU A 256 2.92 -18.95 -0.57
CA LEU A 256 2.73 -18.97 0.88
C LEU A 256 2.38 -20.36 1.41
N SER A 257 1.71 -21.21 0.60
CA SER A 257 1.46 -22.61 0.95
C SER A 257 2.75 -23.43 0.98
N GLU A 258 3.59 -23.24 -0.04
CA GLU A 258 4.89 -23.91 -0.12
C GLU A 258 5.80 -23.52 1.06
N LEU A 259 5.82 -22.24 1.44
CA LEU A 259 6.53 -21.78 2.63
C LEU A 259 6.04 -22.46 3.91
N GLN A 260 4.71 -22.65 4.06
CA GLN A 260 4.16 -23.36 5.22
C GLN A 260 4.56 -24.83 5.23
N ASP A 261 4.54 -25.48 4.07
CA ASP A 261 4.90 -26.90 3.95
C ASP A 261 6.39 -27.10 4.25
N LEU A 262 7.27 -26.28 3.67
CA LEU A 262 8.72 -26.32 3.93
C LEU A 262 9.04 -26.06 5.41
N ALA A 263 8.37 -25.09 6.04
CA ALA A 263 8.54 -24.83 7.46
C ALA A 263 8.10 -26.04 8.32
N ALA A 264 6.99 -26.69 7.97
CA ALA A 264 6.51 -27.88 8.65
C ALA A 264 7.50 -29.06 8.50
N GLU A 265 8.05 -29.28 7.30
CA GLU A 265 9.08 -30.29 7.04
C GLU A 265 10.35 -30.02 7.86
N ALA A 266 10.82 -28.77 7.92
CA ALA A 266 11.99 -28.40 8.71
C ALA A 266 11.79 -28.67 10.22
N ILE A 267 10.58 -28.34 10.73
CA ILE A 267 10.22 -28.64 12.13
C ILE A 267 10.24 -30.15 12.39
N VAL A 268 9.63 -30.97 11.51
CA VAL A 268 9.61 -32.44 11.65
C VAL A 268 11.03 -33.03 11.58
N ALA A 269 11.87 -32.46 10.72
CA ALA A 269 13.28 -32.87 10.60
C ALA A 269 14.17 -32.36 11.75
N ASN A 270 13.60 -31.58 12.69
CA ASN A 270 14.31 -30.93 13.78
C ASN A 270 15.51 -30.07 13.30
N MET A 271 15.34 -29.38 12.17
CA MET A 271 16.34 -28.49 11.62
C MET A 271 16.46 -27.23 12.47
N SER A 272 17.66 -26.69 12.61
CA SER A 272 17.88 -25.36 13.18
C SER A 272 17.43 -24.29 12.18
N PHE A 273 17.22 -23.05 12.65
CA PHE A 273 16.86 -21.91 11.81
C PHE A 273 17.84 -21.68 10.64
N THR A 274 19.13 -21.96 10.86
CA THR A 274 20.17 -21.83 9.81
C THR A 274 20.24 -23.01 8.84
N GLN A 275 19.52 -24.09 9.10
CA GLN A 275 19.44 -25.28 8.25
C GLN A 275 18.14 -25.34 7.44
N ALA A 276 17.12 -24.64 7.91
CA ALA A 276 15.83 -24.50 7.23
C ALA A 276 15.89 -23.39 6.17
#